data_3fb1d29c51aeb2dabec88dd3475c8f14
#
_entry.id   3fb1d29c51aeb2dabec88dd3475c8f14
#
_cell.length_a   1.000
_cell.length_b   1.000
_cell.length_c   1.000
_cell.angle_alpha   90.00
_cell.angle_beta   90.00
_cell.angle_gamma   90.00
#
_symmetry.space_group_name_H-M   'P 1'
#
loop_
_entity.id
_entity.type
_entity.pdbx_description
1 polymer ?
#
loop_
_entity_poly.entity_id
_entity_poly.type
_entity_poly.pdbx_seq_one_letter_code
_entity_poly.pdbx_strand_id
1 'polypeptide(L)'
;MAIKGSLREASLPDVLQLLAMGQKTGCLSVTDRSNFGYIYFDRGRISYASIVNRRDRLGDMLVKAAVLTQTELDSAIDIQGTQHRHKRLGEILIEQQILSREELHRYIRIQIEEAVYYLFTWTQGTFSFEGDIRPDEHDFLVSINPESLLLEGARRVDEWSLIEKKVPSFDIIFGVDDGRLAASEAQLTPLQEQLLPLIDGRRDVTALIDASGAGEFEVGKALYGLATAGFLHIIGKSRPVDEVALEARVEEHRNLGAAFYKTGMYE
;
A
#
# COMPACT_ATOMS: atom_id res chain seq x y z
N MET A 1 20.37 7.07 -20.62
CA MET A 1 19.47 6.41 -21.59
C MET A 1 18.06 6.43 -21.01
N ALA A 2 17.08 7.00 -21.69
CA ALA A 2 15.69 7.05 -21.23
C ALA A 2 14.89 5.96 -21.97
N ILE A 3 14.12 5.16 -21.22
CA ILE A 3 13.19 4.16 -21.77
C ILE A 3 11.79 4.62 -21.32
N LYS A 4 10.90 4.84 -22.27
CA LYS A 4 9.52 5.30 -22.01
C LYS A 4 8.53 4.43 -22.75
N GLY A 5 7.35 4.21 -22.17
CA GLY A 5 6.31 3.43 -22.81
C GLY A 5 4.99 3.47 -22.05
N SER A 6 4.04 2.70 -22.58
CA SER A 6 2.73 2.49 -21.96
C SER A 6 2.68 1.12 -21.28
N LEU A 7 2.06 1.03 -20.11
CA LEU A 7 1.84 -0.24 -19.41
C LEU A 7 0.91 -1.20 -20.18
N ARG A 8 0.17 -0.70 -21.17
CA ARG A 8 -0.62 -1.53 -22.08
C ARG A 8 0.22 -2.27 -23.12
N GLU A 9 1.38 -1.73 -23.47
CA GLU A 9 2.28 -2.29 -24.49
C GLU A 9 3.36 -3.16 -23.87
N ALA A 10 3.85 -2.77 -22.70
CA ALA A 10 4.81 -3.55 -21.92
C ALA A 10 4.39 -3.52 -20.44
N SER A 11 4.13 -4.68 -19.88
CA SER A 11 3.74 -4.78 -18.47
C SER A 11 4.88 -4.34 -17.55
N LEU A 12 4.56 -3.89 -16.35
CA LEU A 12 5.59 -3.49 -15.39
C LEU A 12 6.58 -4.64 -15.07
N PRO A 13 6.14 -5.91 -14.89
CA PRO A 13 7.05 -7.04 -14.79
C PRO A 13 8.06 -7.16 -15.94
N ASP A 14 7.62 -6.98 -17.19
CA ASP A 14 8.52 -7.06 -18.37
C ASP A 14 9.55 -5.95 -18.33
N VAL A 15 9.14 -4.72 -17.95
CA VAL A 15 10.04 -3.58 -17.81
C VAL A 15 11.07 -3.82 -16.71
N LEU A 16 10.65 -4.34 -15.54
CA LEU A 16 11.57 -4.68 -14.47
C LEU A 16 12.58 -5.74 -14.89
N GLN A 17 12.12 -6.77 -15.59
CA GLN A 17 13.01 -7.81 -16.12
C GLN A 17 14.04 -7.26 -17.09
N LEU A 18 13.62 -6.38 -17.99
CA LEU A 18 14.51 -5.71 -18.95
C LEU A 18 15.60 -4.89 -18.23
N LEU A 19 15.20 -4.12 -17.21
CA LEU A 19 16.13 -3.30 -16.43
C LEU A 19 17.09 -4.16 -15.59
N ALA A 20 16.60 -5.27 -15.03
CA ALA A 20 17.39 -6.22 -14.29
C ALA A 20 18.43 -6.91 -15.15
N MET A 21 18.04 -7.50 -16.29
CA MET A 21 18.94 -8.15 -17.24
C MET A 21 19.96 -7.18 -17.83
N GLY A 22 19.53 -5.94 -18.08
CA GLY A 22 20.42 -4.88 -18.56
C GLY A 22 21.32 -4.28 -17.50
N GLN A 23 21.28 -4.78 -16.23
CA GLN A 23 22.04 -4.27 -15.08
C GLN A 23 21.96 -2.74 -14.95
N LYS A 24 20.76 -2.19 -15.15
CA LYS A 24 20.56 -0.74 -15.17
C LYS A 24 20.65 -0.15 -13.76
N THR A 25 21.18 1.08 -13.69
CA THR A 25 21.14 1.93 -12.49
C THR A 25 20.34 3.19 -12.85
N GLY A 26 19.36 3.56 -12.02
CA GLY A 26 18.50 4.72 -12.26
C GLY A 26 17.12 4.57 -11.62
N CYS A 27 16.20 5.45 -12.00
CA CYS A 27 14.84 5.50 -11.48
C CYS A 27 13.82 5.16 -12.56
N LEU A 28 12.96 4.21 -12.28
CA LEU A 28 11.75 3.91 -13.05
C LEU A 28 10.56 4.60 -12.39
N SER A 29 10.02 5.62 -13.07
CA SER A 29 8.77 6.29 -12.69
C SER A 29 7.61 5.59 -13.38
N VAL A 30 6.54 5.31 -12.64
CA VAL A 30 5.32 4.67 -13.13
C VAL A 30 4.14 5.55 -12.78
N THR A 31 3.20 5.72 -13.70
CA THR A 31 1.99 6.51 -13.48
C THR A 31 0.76 5.71 -13.87
N ASP A 32 -0.28 5.79 -13.06
CA ASP A 32 -1.63 5.32 -13.40
C ASP A 32 -2.66 6.36 -12.94
N ARG A 33 -3.28 7.06 -13.89
CA ARG A 33 -4.20 8.18 -13.65
C ARG A 33 -3.54 9.27 -12.79
N SER A 34 -3.98 9.44 -11.53
CA SER A 34 -3.41 10.39 -10.57
C SER A 34 -2.38 9.78 -9.61
N ASN A 35 -2.09 8.48 -9.76
CA ASN A 35 -1.14 7.78 -8.91
C ASN A 35 0.25 7.77 -9.53
N PHE A 36 1.28 7.90 -8.68
CA PHE A 36 2.68 7.92 -9.08
C PHE A 36 3.47 6.95 -8.20
N GLY A 37 4.33 6.16 -8.83
CA GLY A 37 5.24 5.26 -8.14
C GLY A 37 6.65 5.36 -8.72
N TYR A 38 7.63 5.04 -7.89
CA TYR A 38 9.04 5.08 -8.25
C TYR A 38 9.71 3.79 -7.80
N ILE A 39 10.54 3.20 -8.68
CA ILE A 39 11.38 2.05 -8.38
C ILE A 39 12.81 2.41 -8.78
N TYR A 40 13.71 2.38 -7.80
CA TYR A 40 15.11 2.67 -8.03
C TYR A 40 15.91 1.38 -8.18
N PHE A 41 16.80 1.39 -9.15
CA PHE A 41 17.69 0.29 -9.47
C PHE A 41 19.15 0.66 -9.21
N ASP A 42 19.90 -0.28 -8.66
CA ASP A 42 21.36 -0.26 -8.64
C ASP A 42 21.88 -1.55 -9.26
N ARG A 43 22.54 -1.42 -10.41
CA ARG A 43 23.09 -2.55 -11.20
C ARG A 43 22.09 -3.69 -11.40
N GLY A 44 20.85 -3.34 -11.78
CA GLY A 44 19.78 -4.28 -12.05
C GLY A 44 19.06 -4.83 -10.80
N ARG A 45 19.45 -4.43 -9.60
CA ARG A 45 18.78 -4.79 -8.35
C ARG A 45 17.91 -3.65 -7.88
N ILE A 46 16.76 -3.96 -7.28
CA ILE A 46 15.91 -2.91 -6.70
C ILE A 46 16.53 -2.47 -5.37
N SER A 47 16.80 -1.17 -5.28
CA SER A 47 17.38 -0.53 -4.10
C SER A 47 16.35 0.21 -3.24
N TYR A 48 15.28 0.72 -3.87
CA TYR A 48 14.20 1.44 -3.21
C TYR A 48 12.94 1.42 -4.07
N ALA A 49 11.77 1.51 -3.45
CA ALA A 49 10.51 1.76 -4.15
C ALA A 49 9.56 2.55 -3.26
N SER A 50 8.75 3.41 -3.87
CA SER A 50 7.74 4.19 -3.16
C SER A 50 6.55 4.51 -4.06
N ILE A 51 5.39 4.74 -3.44
CA ILE A 51 4.17 5.19 -4.11
C ILE A 51 3.74 6.49 -3.43
N VAL A 52 3.56 7.53 -4.24
CA VAL A 52 3.14 8.84 -3.76
C VAL A 52 1.71 8.74 -3.22
N ASN A 53 1.46 9.33 -2.06
CA ASN A 53 0.16 9.36 -1.37
C ASN A 53 -0.35 8.00 -0.84
N ARG A 54 0.46 6.94 -0.86
CA ARG A 54 0.08 5.69 -0.20
C ARG A 54 0.24 5.82 1.32
N ARG A 55 -0.74 5.28 2.06
CA ARG A 55 -0.80 5.37 3.53
C ARG A 55 0.07 4.33 4.26
N ASP A 56 0.59 3.30 3.58
CA ASP A 56 1.42 2.25 4.21
C ASP A 56 2.81 2.79 4.60
N ARG A 57 2.81 3.61 5.64
CA ARG A 57 4.06 4.15 6.20
C ARG A 57 4.73 3.09 7.06
N LEU A 58 6.05 3.17 7.18
CA LEU A 58 6.83 2.27 8.03
C LEU A 58 6.28 2.18 9.46
N GLY A 59 5.88 3.31 10.05
CA GLY A 59 5.30 3.36 11.39
C GLY A 59 4.03 2.51 11.51
N ASP A 60 3.11 2.66 10.56
CA ASP A 60 1.87 1.89 10.54
C ASP A 60 2.13 0.38 10.43
N MET A 61 3.10 -0.01 9.59
CA MET A 61 3.52 -1.42 9.47
C MET A 61 4.10 -1.98 10.77
N LEU A 62 4.90 -1.20 11.48
CA LEU A 62 5.51 -1.62 12.75
C LEU A 62 4.46 -1.77 13.86
N VAL A 63 3.47 -0.88 13.91
CA VAL A 63 2.34 -0.98 14.85
C VAL A 63 1.48 -2.21 14.51
N LYS A 64 1.15 -2.40 13.24
CA LYS A 64 0.40 -3.59 12.77
C LYS A 64 1.12 -4.91 13.09
N ALA A 65 2.45 -4.91 12.99
CA ALA A 65 3.28 -6.06 13.36
C ALA A 65 3.50 -6.22 14.87
N ALA A 66 2.86 -5.40 15.72
CA ALA A 66 3.04 -5.35 17.17
C ALA A 66 4.51 -5.16 17.62
N VAL A 67 5.33 -4.53 16.79
CA VAL A 67 6.73 -4.15 17.08
C VAL A 67 6.78 -2.82 17.81
N LEU A 68 5.82 -1.94 17.49
CA LEU A 68 5.57 -0.66 18.17
C LEU A 68 4.16 -0.63 18.71
N THR A 69 3.97 0.06 19.81
CA THR A 69 2.64 0.54 20.22
C THR A 69 2.33 1.86 19.49
N GLN A 70 1.06 2.20 19.38
CA GLN A 70 0.65 3.49 18.80
C GLN A 70 1.27 4.67 19.57
N THR A 71 1.35 4.57 20.90
CA THR A 71 1.94 5.61 21.76
C THR A 71 3.42 5.84 21.48
N GLU A 72 4.18 4.76 21.24
CA GLU A 72 5.60 4.86 20.87
C GLU A 72 5.78 5.48 19.49
N LEU A 73 4.91 5.12 18.53
CA LEU A 73 4.92 5.73 17.20
C LEU A 73 4.63 7.24 17.28
N ASP A 74 3.58 7.63 17.99
CA ASP A 74 3.19 9.04 18.15
C ASP A 74 4.32 9.85 18.81
N SER A 75 4.96 9.28 19.84
CA SER A 75 6.13 9.91 20.49
C SER A 75 7.32 10.07 19.53
N ALA A 76 7.62 9.07 18.72
CA ALA A 76 8.71 9.15 17.74
C ALA A 76 8.42 10.17 16.63
N ILE A 77 7.16 10.30 16.20
CA ILE A 77 6.72 11.32 15.23
C ILE A 77 6.84 12.72 15.83
N ASP A 78 6.44 12.93 17.08
CA ASP A 78 6.58 14.21 17.78
C ASP A 78 8.05 14.62 17.91
N ILE A 79 8.95 13.69 18.24
CA ILE A 79 10.40 13.93 18.29
C ILE A 79 10.93 14.30 16.90
N GLN A 80 10.48 13.60 15.85
CA GLN A 80 10.84 13.94 14.48
C GLN A 80 10.42 15.37 14.12
N GLY A 81 9.20 15.75 14.47
CA GLY A 81 8.63 17.07 14.14
C GLY A 81 9.28 18.22 14.90
N THR A 82 9.72 18.00 16.16
CA THR A 82 10.20 19.05 17.05
C THR A 82 11.71 19.17 17.12
N GLN A 83 12.43 18.05 17.17
CA GLN A 83 13.87 18.02 17.48
C GLN A 83 14.73 17.55 16.30
N HIS A 84 14.20 16.70 15.43
CA HIS A 84 14.98 15.97 14.43
C HIS A 84 14.32 15.98 13.04
N ARG A 85 13.91 17.15 12.54
CA ARG A 85 13.22 17.32 11.24
C ARG A 85 14.00 16.74 10.04
N HIS A 86 15.28 16.51 10.15
CA HIS A 86 16.13 15.95 9.10
C HIS A 86 16.32 14.43 9.22
N LYS A 87 15.91 13.80 10.35
CA LYS A 87 16.05 12.36 10.55
C LYS A 87 14.80 11.62 10.09
N ARG A 88 14.99 10.45 9.51
CA ARG A 88 13.89 9.55 9.19
C ARG A 88 13.39 8.87 10.47
N LEU A 89 12.09 8.49 10.49
CA LEU A 89 11.48 7.81 11.64
C LEU A 89 12.29 6.58 12.09
N GLY A 90 12.78 5.77 11.13
CA GLY A 90 13.58 4.59 11.44
C GLY A 90 14.88 4.89 12.19
N GLU A 91 15.54 6.02 11.91
CA GLU A 91 16.76 6.45 12.64
C GLU A 91 16.43 6.80 14.08
N ILE A 92 15.31 7.49 14.29
CA ILE A 92 14.83 7.86 15.63
C ILE A 92 14.50 6.62 16.44
N LEU A 93 13.82 5.64 15.84
CA LEU A 93 13.48 4.38 16.51
C LEU A 93 14.71 3.55 16.90
N ILE A 94 15.79 3.59 16.09
CA ILE A 94 17.07 2.95 16.44
C ILE A 94 17.74 3.71 17.60
N GLU A 95 17.78 5.05 17.54
CA GLU A 95 18.38 5.88 18.60
C GLU A 95 17.68 5.70 19.95
N GLN A 96 16.35 5.49 19.92
CA GLN A 96 15.56 5.18 21.10
C GLN A 96 15.66 3.72 21.56
N GLN A 97 16.43 2.89 20.85
CA GLN A 97 16.59 1.45 21.13
C GLN A 97 15.28 0.64 21.06
N ILE A 98 14.29 1.16 20.33
CA ILE A 98 13.00 0.47 20.09
C ILE A 98 13.17 -0.58 19.00
N LEU A 99 14.00 -0.28 17.98
CA LEU A 99 14.30 -1.17 16.87
C LEU A 99 15.80 -1.38 16.72
N SER A 100 16.21 -2.60 16.43
CA SER A 100 17.54 -2.88 15.90
C SER A 100 17.64 -2.46 14.42
N ARG A 101 18.88 -2.25 13.95
CA ARG A 101 19.13 -1.92 12.55
C ARG A 101 18.69 -3.05 11.61
N GLU A 102 18.86 -4.30 12.03
CA GLU A 102 18.47 -5.50 11.30
C GLU A 102 16.94 -5.60 11.15
N GLU A 103 16.20 -5.32 12.22
CA GLU A 103 14.74 -5.30 12.19
C GLU A 103 14.23 -4.19 11.28
N LEU A 104 14.78 -2.99 11.40
CA LEU A 104 14.43 -1.88 10.52
C LEU A 104 14.66 -2.25 9.04
N HIS A 105 15.83 -2.84 8.73
CA HIS A 105 16.16 -3.26 7.37
C HIS A 105 15.16 -4.30 6.84
N ARG A 106 14.71 -5.23 7.69
CA ARG A 106 13.70 -6.23 7.35
C ARG A 106 12.35 -5.58 7.01
N TYR A 107 11.88 -4.64 7.82
CA TYR A 107 10.60 -3.97 7.59
C TYR A 107 10.63 -3.03 6.37
N ILE A 108 11.72 -2.31 6.17
CA ILE A 108 11.91 -1.51 4.96
C ILE A 108 11.91 -2.39 3.70
N ARG A 109 12.55 -3.56 3.75
CA ARG A 109 12.51 -4.50 2.66
C ARG A 109 11.07 -4.94 2.36
N ILE A 110 10.29 -5.31 3.37
CA ILE A 110 8.87 -5.67 3.22
C ILE A 110 8.09 -4.51 2.60
N GLN A 111 8.28 -3.29 3.09
CA GLN A 111 7.62 -2.09 2.55
C GLN A 111 7.92 -1.88 1.06
N ILE A 112 9.17 -2.05 0.65
CA ILE A 112 9.59 -1.93 -0.75
C ILE A 112 8.98 -3.04 -1.59
N GLU A 113 8.99 -4.29 -1.12
CA GLU A 113 8.39 -5.43 -1.79
C GLU A 113 6.88 -5.22 -2.00
N GLU A 114 6.14 -4.80 -0.96
CA GLU A 114 4.71 -4.49 -1.05
C GLU A 114 4.40 -3.33 -2.00
N ALA A 115 5.26 -2.30 -2.03
CA ALA A 115 5.12 -1.21 -3.00
C ALA A 115 5.27 -1.72 -4.44
N VAL A 116 6.23 -2.61 -4.72
CA VAL A 116 6.43 -3.20 -6.05
C VAL A 116 5.25 -4.11 -6.42
N TYR A 117 4.75 -4.93 -5.49
CA TYR A 117 3.59 -5.80 -5.76
C TYR A 117 2.33 -4.99 -6.06
N TYR A 118 2.12 -3.90 -5.34
CA TYR A 118 1.01 -3.00 -5.65
C TYR A 118 1.16 -2.36 -7.04
N LEU A 119 2.35 -1.92 -7.42
CA LEU A 119 2.61 -1.38 -8.76
C LEU A 119 2.34 -2.42 -9.88
N PHE A 120 2.49 -3.72 -9.61
CA PHE A 120 2.16 -4.77 -10.59
C PHE A 120 0.67 -4.84 -10.91
N THR A 121 -0.20 -4.34 -10.05
CA THR A 121 -1.65 -4.25 -10.33
C THR A 121 -1.99 -3.14 -11.33
N TRP A 122 -1.05 -2.23 -11.63
CA TRP A 122 -1.28 -1.16 -12.58
C TRP A 122 -1.12 -1.68 -14.01
N THR A 123 -2.24 -1.76 -14.72
CA THR A 123 -2.31 -2.27 -16.10
C THR A 123 -2.45 -1.16 -17.14
N GLN A 124 -2.62 0.09 -16.69
CA GLN A 124 -2.80 1.26 -17.51
C GLN A 124 -1.81 2.36 -17.08
N GLY A 125 -1.66 3.37 -17.94
CA GLY A 125 -0.75 4.46 -17.67
C GLY A 125 0.58 4.33 -18.38
N THR A 126 1.59 4.99 -17.87
CA THR A 126 2.89 5.11 -18.55
C THR A 126 4.04 4.88 -17.59
N PHE A 127 5.17 4.49 -18.14
CA PHE A 127 6.42 4.40 -17.39
C PHE A 127 7.54 5.18 -18.09
N SER A 128 8.50 5.64 -17.30
CA SER A 128 9.72 6.30 -17.77
C SER A 128 10.90 5.90 -16.90
N PHE A 129 11.93 5.32 -17.51
CA PHE A 129 13.20 5.04 -16.83
C PHE A 129 14.23 6.11 -17.19
N GLU A 130 14.87 6.67 -16.17
CA GLU A 130 15.95 7.62 -16.29
C GLU A 130 17.20 7.04 -15.61
N GLY A 131 18.28 6.91 -16.40
CA GLY A 131 19.55 6.40 -15.90
C GLY A 131 20.24 7.37 -14.94
N ASP A 132 21.04 6.80 -14.04
CA ASP A 132 21.89 7.52 -13.07
C ASP A 132 21.15 8.38 -12.04
N ILE A 133 19.82 8.29 -11.96
CA ILE A 133 19.02 8.88 -10.89
C ILE A 133 19.08 7.95 -9.66
N ARG A 134 19.45 8.50 -8.51
CA ARG A 134 19.54 7.78 -7.24
C ARG A 134 18.44 8.21 -6.27
N PRO A 135 18.06 7.36 -5.29
CA PRO A 135 17.19 7.75 -4.19
C PRO A 135 17.82 8.87 -3.35
N ASP A 136 17.02 9.51 -2.50
CA ASP A 136 17.50 10.48 -1.53
C ASP A 136 18.59 9.85 -0.65
N GLU A 137 19.63 10.61 -0.29
CA GLU A 137 20.75 10.13 0.56
C GLU A 137 20.29 9.65 1.94
N HIS A 138 19.14 10.11 2.40
CA HIS A 138 18.53 9.69 3.66
C HIS A 138 17.66 8.43 3.54
N ASP A 139 17.41 7.90 2.35
CA ASP A 139 16.61 6.70 2.18
C ASP A 139 17.40 5.45 2.62
N PHE A 140 16.73 4.58 3.37
CA PHE A 140 17.28 3.28 3.69
C PHE A 140 17.23 2.38 2.45
N LEU A 141 18.41 2.05 1.93
CA LEU A 141 18.52 1.26 0.72
C LEU A 141 18.62 -0.24 1.04
N VAL A 142 18.00 -1.03 0.22
CA VAL A 142 18.07 -2.49 0.22
C VAL A 142 18.68 -2.99 -1.08
N SER A 143 18.89 -4.30 -1.18
CA SER A 143 19.32 -4.93 -2.43
C SER A 143 18.45 -6.16 -2.68
N ILE A 144 17.38 -5.97 -3.47
CA ILE A 144 16.40 -7.02 -3.76
C ILE A 144 16.65 -7.52 -5.19
N ASN A 145 16.68 -8.86 -5.34
CA ASN A 145 16.71 -9.48 -6.66
C ASN A 145 15.32 -9.34 -7.31
N PRO A 146 15.19 -8.68 -8.48
CA PRO A 146 13.92 -8.55 -9.15
C PRO A 146 13.26 -9.89 -9.51
N GLU A 147 14.03 -10.94 -9.80
CA GLU A 147 13.46 -12.24 -10.16
C GLU A 147 12.55 -12.82 -9.07
N SER A 148 12.93 -12.68 -7.79
CA SER A 148 12.08 -13.12 -6.68
C SER A 148 10.77 -12.35 -6.60
N LEU A 149 10.82 -11.04 -6.87
CA LEU A 149 9.62 -10.20 -6.91
C LEU A 149 8.75 -10.50 -8.13
N LEU A 150 9.34 -10.80 -9.26
CA LEU A 150 8.61 -11.15 -10.48
C LEU A 150 7.80 -12.44 -10.31
N LEU A 151 8.40 -13.48 -9.72
CA LEU A 151 7.72 -14.75 -9.46
C LEU A 151 6.56 -14.58 -8.46
N GLU A 152 6.81 -13.92 -7.34
CA GLU A 152 5.77 -13.69 -6.33
C GLU A 152 4.71 -12.71 -6.84
N GLY A 153 5.11 -11.66 -7.58
CA GLY A 153 4.20 -10.71 -8.17
C GLY A 153 3.28 -11.34 -9.22
N ALA A 154 3.79 -12.21 -10.09
CA ALA A 154 2.99 -12.96 -11.05
C ALA A 154 1.95 -13.84 -10.34
N ARG A 155 2.37 -14.58 -9.30
CA ARG A 155 1.46 -15.38 -8.47
C ARG A 155 0.35 -14.51 -7.85
N ARG A 156 0.71 -13.34 -7.29
CA ARG A 156 -0.27 -12.43 -6.68
C ARG A 156 -1.26 -11.86 -7.70
N VAL A 157 -0.82 -11.51 -8.90
CA VAL A 157 -1.68 -11.02 -9.99
C VAL A 157 -2.68 -12.11 -10.42
N ASP A 158 -2.21 -13.35 -10.58
CA ASP A 158 -3.07 -14.46 -10.94
C ASP A 158 -4.11 -14.75 -9.84
N GLU A 159 -3.69 -14.82 -8.58
CA GLU A 159 -4.60 -15.02 -7.45
C GLU A 159 -5.56 -13.84 -7.29
N TRP A 160 -5.09 -12.60 -7.52
CA TRP A 160 -5.93 -11.40 -7.43
C TRP A 160 -7.08 -11.43 -8.43
N SER A 161 -6.86 -11.94 -9.63
CA SER A 161 -7.91 -12.11 -10.63
C SER A 161 -9.05 -13.03 -10.18
N LEU A 162 -8.77 -13.93 -9.23
CA LEU A 162 -9.77 -14.79 -8.59
C LEU A 162 -10.43 -14.07 -7.40
N ILE A 163 -9.64 -13.39 -6.59
CA ILE A 163 -10.09 -12.63 -5.42
C ILE A 163 -11.12 -11.57 -5.84
N GLU A 164 -10.81 -10.82 -6.89
CA GLU A 164 -11.66 -9.73 -7.41
C GLU A 164 -13.08 -10.19 -7.79
N LYS A 165 -13.28 -11.46 -8.14
CA LYS A 165 -14.62 -12.02 -8.42
C LYS A 165 -15.53 -12.07 -7.19
N LYS A 166 -14.98 -12.11 -5.98
CA LYS A 166 -15.71 -12.17 -4.71
C LYS A 166 -15.51 -10.91 -3.86
N VAL A 167 -14.37 -10.23 -4.03
CA VAL A 167 -14.00 -9.01 -3.36
C VAL A 167 -13.69 -7.95 -4.44
N PRO A 168 -14.70 -7.44 -5.16
CA PRO A 168 -14.50 -6.59 -6.34
C PRO A 168 -13.97 -5.18 -6.03
N SER A 169 -14.02 -4.76 -4.79
CA SER A 169 -13.47 -3.47 -4.33
C SER A 169 -13.34 -3.46 -2.81
N PHE A 170 -12.53 -2.55 -2.27
CA PHE A 170 -12.29 -2.46 -0.83
C PHE A 170 -13.37 -1.70 -0.07
N ASP A 171 -14.31 -1.05 -0.75
CA ASP A 171 -15.48 -0.42 -0.17
C ASP A 171 -16.63 -1.42 0.14
N ILE A 172 -16.45 -2.71 -0.17
CA ILE A 172 -17.44 -3.76 0.08
C ILE A 172 -17.56 -4.02 1.58
N ILE A 173 -18.80 -4.16 2.04
CA ILE A 173 -19.16 -4.60 3.37
C ILE A 173 -19.70 -6.02 3.30
N PHE A 174 -19.12 -6.91 4.11
CA PHE A 174 -19.54 -8.30 4.21
C PHE A 174 -20.40 -8.56 5.44
N GLY A 175 -21.34 -9.50 5.30
CA GLY A 175 -22.05 -10.15 6.41
C GLY A 175 -21.63 -11.61 6.55
N VAL A 176 -21.64 -12.13 7.78
CA VAL A 176 -21.32 -13.53 8.10
C VAL A 176 -22.61 -14.35 8.05
N ASP A 177 -22.56 -15.54 7.46
CA ASP A 177 -23.57 -16.57 7.59
C ASP A 177 -23.22 -17.50 8.76
N ASP A 178 -23.64 -17.10 9.96
CA ASP A 178 -23.34 -17.83 11.19
C ASP A 178 -23.90 -19.27 11.17
N GLY A 179 -25.01 -19.48 10.48
CA GLY A 179 -25.61 -20.80 10.37
C GLY A 179 -24.75 -21.78 9.57
N ARG A 180 -24.21 -21.33 8.46
CA ARG A 180 -23.28 -22.12 7.65
C ARG A 180 -21.94 -22.31 8.33
N LEU A 181 -21.43 -21.27 8.97
CA LEU A 181 -20.15 -21.30 9.68
C LEU A 181 -20.22 -22.32 10.82
N ALA A 182 -21.27 -22.29 11.65
CA ALA A 182 -21.47 -23.21 12.76
C ALA A 182 -21.71 -24.68 12.34
N ALA A 183 -22.29 -24.88 11.15
CA ALA A 183 -22.54 -26.22 10.60
C ALA A 183 -21.34 -26.82 9.86
N SER A 184 -20.27 -26.06 9.67
CA SER A 184 -19.10 -26.46 8.91
C SER A 184 -18.00 -27.02 9.80
N GLU A 185 -17.35 -28.12 9.36
CA GLU A 185 -16.10 -28.65 9.90
C GLU A 185 -14.86 -28.07 9.20
N ALA A 186 -15.02 -26.97 8.43
CA ALA A 186 -13.92 -26.40 7.68
C ALA A 186 -12.84 -25.84 8.64
N GLN A 187 -11.58 -26.20 8.34
CA GLN A 187 -10.45 -25.59 9.02
C GLN A 187 -10.20 -24.19 8.47
N LEU A 188 -10.34 -23.21 9.32
CA LEU A 188 -10.03 -21.81 8.99
C LEU A 188 -8.53 -21.55 9.13
N THR A 189 -8.00 -20.66 8.29
CA THR A 189 -6.64 -20.17 8.48
C THR A 189 -6.60 -19.19 9.67
N PRO A 190 -5.45 -18.97 10.32
CA PRO A 190 -5.34 -18.03 11.45
C PRO A 190 -5.85 -16.63 11.11
N LEU A 191 -5.61 -16.14 9.88
CA LEU A 191 -6.11 -14.84 9.44
C LEU A 191 -7.65 -14.84 9.25
N GLN A 192 -8.22 -15.93 8.76
CA GLN A 192 -9.70 -16.05 8.67
C GLN A 192 -10.36 -16.04 10.04
N GLU A 193 -9.77 -16.76 11.02
CA GLU A 193 -10.24 -16.73 12.40
C GLU A 193 -10.15 -15.34 13.04
N GLN A 194 -9.09 -14.59 12.72
CA GLN A 194 -8.90 -13.21 13.17
C GLN A 194 -9.90 -12.24 12.51
N LEU A 195 -10.22 -12.43 11.24
CA LEU A 195 -11.10 -11.54 10.49
C LEU A 195 -12.57 -11.73 10.83
N LEU A 196 -13.04 -12.96 11.09
CA LEU A 196 -14.44 -13.25 11.33
C LEU A 196 -15.09 -12.36 12.42
N PRO A 197 -14.50 -12.16 13.62
CA PRO A 197 -15.08 -11.27 14.64
C PRO A 197 -15.02 -9.77 14.24
N LEU A 198 -14.22 -9.41 13.25
CA LEU A 198 -14.13 -8.04 12.75
C LEU A 198 -15.21 -7.74 11.68
N ILE A 199 -15.78 -8.78 11.06
CA ILE A 199 -16.84 -8.66 10.05
C ILE A 199 -18.18 -8.47 10.74
N ASP A 200 -18.49 -7.23 11.08
CA ASP A 200 -19.67 -6.84 11.88
C ASP A 200 -20.85 -6.29 11.03
N GLY A 201 -20.73 -6.39 9.71
CA GLY A 201 -21.73 -5.84 8.79
C GLY A 201 -21.70 -4.31 8.65
N ARG A 202 -20.65 -3.65 9.13
CA ARG A 202 -20.45 -2.19 9.07
C ARG A 202 -19.10 -1.81 8.50
N ARG A 203 -18.06 -2.56 8.85
CA ARG A 203 -16.71 -2.37 8.35
C ARG A 203 -16.63 -2.83 6.90
N ASP A 204 -16.09 -1.99 6.06
CA ASP A 204 -15.68 -2.34 4.70
C ASP A 204 -14.32 -3.08 4.71
N VAL A 205 -13.90 -3.57 3.57
CA VAL A 205 -12.64 -4.30 3.43
C VAL A 205 -11.44 -3.44 3.84
N THR A 206 -11.46 -2.11 3.55
CA THR A 206 -10.39 -1.20 3.99
C THR A 206 -10.28 -1.19 5.51
N ALA A 207 -11.40 -1.05 6.22
CA ALA A 207 -11.43 -1.08 7.68
C ALA A 207 -11.02 -2.44 8.26
N LEU A 208 -11.30 -3.55 7.55
CA LEU A 208 -10.83 -4.89 7.94
C LEU A 208 -9.31 -5.04 7.77
N ILE A 209 -8.73 -4.49 6.69
CA ILE A 209 -7.28 -4.45 6.48
C ILE A 209 -6.61 -3.69 7.63
N ASP A 210 -7.13 -2.49 7.94
CA ASP A 210 -6.60 -1.66 9.02
C ASP A 210 -6.71 -2.34 10.40
N ALA A 211 -7.86 -2.95 10.69
CA ALA A 211 -8.12 -3.59 11.99
C ALA A 211 -7.37 -4.92 12.18
N SER A 212 -7.14 -5.69 11.10
CA SER A 212 -6.42 -6.96 11.18
C SER A 212 -4.90 -6.80 11.23
N GLY A 213 -4.38 -5.68 10.73
CA GLY A 213 -2.94 -5.47 10.57
C GLY A 213 -2.29 -6.28 9.45
N ALA A 214 -3.06 -7.09 8.71
CA ALA A 214 -2.57 -7.86 7.59
C ALA A 214 -2.54 -7.02 6.30
N GLY A 215 -1.75 -7.45 5.30
CA GLY A 215 -1.67 -6.79 4.00
C GLY A 215 -2.95 -6.94 3.18
N GLU A 216 -3.17 -6.03 2.24
CA GLU A 216 -4.34 -6.01 1.34
C GLU A 216 -4.54 -7.35 0.63
N PHE A 217 -3.46 -7.93 0.12
CA PHE A 217 -3.50 -9.21 -0.60
C PHE A 217 -3.92 -10.37 0.32
N GLU A 218 -3.36 -10.45 1.50
CA GLU A 218 -3.65 -11.53 2.45
C GLU A 218 -5.09 -11.44 2.98
N VAL A 219 -5.58 -10.23 3.28
CA VAL A 219 -6.98 -10.01 3.67
C VAL A 219 -7.91 -10.35 2.51
N GLY A 220 -7.62 -9.87 1.30
CA GLY A 220 -8.40 -10.20 0.10
C GLY A 220 -8.50 -11.71 -0.13
N LYS A 221 -7.38 -12.43 0.00
CA LYS A 221 -7.31 -13.89 -0.13
C LYS A 221 -8.10 -14.61 0.97
N ALA A 222 -8.03 -14.15 2.22
CA ALA A 222 -8.78 -14.73 3.33
C ALA A 222 -10.30 -14.53 3.13
N LEU A 223 -10.73 -13.33 2.75
CA LEU A 223 -12.13 -13.02 2.43
C LEU A 223 -12.64 -13.80 1.22
N TYR A 224 -11.82 -13.95 0.17
CA TYR A 224 -12.14 -14.79 -0.98
C TYR A 224 -12.40 -16.24 -0.57
N GLY A 225 -11.56 -16.80 0.29
CA GLY A 225 -11.75 -18.17 0.81
C GLY A 225 -13.06 -18.29 1.57
N LEU A 226 -13.34 -17.40 2.51
CA LEU A 226 -14.59 -17.37 3.29
C LEU A 226 -15.82 -17.18 2.41
N ALA A 227 -15.77 -16.27 1.43
CA ALA A 227 -16.86 -16.04 0.50
C ALA A 227 -17.10 -17.21 -0.47
N THR A 228 -16.03 -17.91 -0.86
CA THR A 228 -16.13 -19.10 -1.73
C THR A 228 -16.71 -20.29 -0.97
N ALA A 229 -16.40 -20.43 0.32
CA ALA A 229 -17.03 -21.42 1.20
C ALA A 229 -18.49 -21.08 1.54
N GLY A 230 -18.96 -19.87 1.18
CA GLY A 230 -20.31 -19.41 1.44
C GLY A 230 -20.54 -18.92 2.86
N PHE A 231 -19.47 -18.63 3.61
CA PHE A 231 -19.53 -18.07 4.96
C PHE A 231 -19.74 -16.55 4.95
N LEU A 232 -19.41 -15.89 3.84
CA LEU A 232 -19.62 -14.46 3.66
C LEU A 232 -20.53 -14.17 2.47
N HIS A 233 -21.30 -13.09 2.61
CA HIS A 233 -22.09 -12.50 1.54
C HIS A 233 -21.95 -10.98 1.56
N ILE A 234 -22.05 -10.35 0.40
CA ILE A 234 -22.00 -8.90 0.28
C ILE A 234 -23.31 -8.31 0.75
N ILE A 235 -23.28 -7.37 1.70
CA ILE A 235 -24.46 -6.68 2.22
C ILE A 235 -24.55 -5.23 1.76
N GLY A 236 -23.43 -4.64 1.31
CA GLY A 236 -23.43 -3.26 0.82
C GLY A 236 -22.03 -2.77 0.46
N LYS A 237 -21.95 -1.45 0.29
CA LYS A 237 -20.73 -0.68 0.09
C LYS A 237 -20.68 0.48 1.06
N SER A 238 -19.49 0.81 1.57
CA SER A 238 -19.28 2.06 2.30
C SER A 238 -19.36 3.23 1.31
N ARG A 239 -19.84 4.38 1.79
CA ARG A 239 -19.70 5.62 1.00
C ARG A 239 -18.23 5.99 0.96
N PRO A 240 -17.68 6.35 -0.21
CA PRO A 240 -16.31 6.82 -0.29
C PRO A 240 -16.13 8.01 0.66
N VAL A 241 -15.15 7.93 1.55
CA VAL A 241 -14.77 9.04 2.44
C VAL A 241 -14.37 10.28 1.62
N ASP A 242 -13.89 10.06 0.38
CA ASP A 242 -13.52 11.12 -0.56
C ASP A 242 -14.70 11.96 -1.07
N GLU A 243 -15.91 11.42 -1.20
CA GLU A 243 -17.08 12.23 -1.59
C GLU A 243 -17.47 13.20 -0.49
N VAL A 244 -17.42 12.78 0.78
CA VAL A 244 -17.72 13.66 1.92
C VAL A 244 -16.63 14.71 2.09
N ALA A 245 -15.36 14.31 1.90
CA ALA A 245 -14.22 15.24 1.94
C ALA A 245 -14.19 16.16 0.73
N LEU A 246 -14.61 15.70 -0.45
CA LEU A 246 -14.70 16.50 -1.66
C LEU A 246 -15.85 17.52 -1.55
N GLU A 247 -17.02 17.10 -1.09
CA GLU A 247 -18.15 18.00 -0.84
C GLU A 247 -17.79 19.08 0.19
N ALA A 248 -17.16 18.71 1.31
CA ALA A 248 -16.70 19.66 2.32
C ALA A 248 -15.66 20.65 1.76
N ARG A 249 -14.70 20.19 0.96
CA ARG A 249 -13.69 21.06 0.31
C ARG A 249 -14.30 21.95 -0.76
N VAL A 250 -15.25 21.45 -1.54
CA VAL A 250 -15.99 22.27 -2.53
C VAL A 250 -16.80 23.35 -1.82
N GLU A 251 -17.43 23.04 -0.70
CA GLU A 251 -18.19 23.99 0.10
C GLU A 251 -17.28 25.03 0.79
N GLU A 252 -16.13 24.61 1.29
CA GLU A 252 -15.09 25.50 1.83
C GLU A 252 -14.54 26.46 0.76
N HIS A 253 -14.22 25.96 -0.44
CA HIS A 253 -13.76 26.81 -1.54
C HIS A 253 -14.84 27.76 -2.05
N ARG A 254 -16.10 27.33 -2.08
CA ARG A 254 -17.24 28.19 -2.41
C ARG A 254 -17.42 29.29 -1.38
N ASN A 255 -17.30 28.99 -0.08
CA ASN A 255 -17.40 29.94 1.00
C ASN A 255 -16.23 30.94 1.01
N LEU A 256 -15.00 30.46 0.74
CA LEU A 256 -13.82 31.30 0.54
C LEU A 256 -13.99 32.22 -0.68
N GLY A 257 -14.44 31.72 -1.82
CA GLY A 257 -14.73 32.52 -3.00
C GLY A 257 -15.80 33.60 -2.77
N ALA A 258 -16.85 33.23 -2.04
CA ALA A 258 -17.89 34.20 -1.65
C ALA A 258 -17.38 35.27 -0.67
N ALA A 259 -16.46 34.91 0.23
CA ALA A 259 -15.83 35.89 1.15
C ALA A 259 -14.90 36.85 0.41
N PHE A 260 -14.07 36.36 -0.53
CA PHE A 260 -13.21 37.17 -1.40
C PHE A 260 -14.05 38.09 -2.29
N TYR A 261 -15.16 37.60 -2.83
CA TYR A 261 -16.09 38.42 -3.62
C TYR A 261 -16.67 39.56 -2.79
N LYS A 262 -17.08 39.31 -1.53
CA LYS A 262 -17.64 40.35 -0.63
C LYS A 262 -16.59 41.35 -0.13
N THR A 263 -15.32 40.98 -0.04
CA THR A 263 -14.24 41.85 0.47
C THR A 263 -13.52 42.62 -0.64
N GLY A 264 -13.89 42.39 -1.92
CA GLY A 264 -13.29 43.12 -3.06
C GLY A 264 -11.80 42.78 -3.32
N MET A 265 -11.28 41.68 -2.74
CA MET A 265 -9.91 41.22 -2.97
C MET A 265 -9.84 40.39 -4.25
N TYR A 266 -9.66 41.07 -5.37
CA TYR A 266 -9.54 40.48 -6.71
C TYR A 266 -8.13 40.62 -7.29
N GLU A 267 -7.07 40.59 -6.51
CA GLU A 267 -5.72 40.57 -7.05
C GLU A 267 -5.00 39.25 -6.70
#